data_609e0029cb594e88eeba55c5e3caf487
#
_entry.id   609e0029cb594e88eeba55c5e3caf487
#
_cell.length_a   1.000
_cell.length_b   1.000
_cell.length_c   1.000
_cell.angle_alpha   90.00
_cell.angle_beta   90.00
_cell.angle_gamma   90.00
#
_symmetry.space_group_name_H-M   'P 1'
#
loop_
_entity.id
_entity.type
_entity.pdbx_description
1 polymer ?
#
loop_
_entity_poly.entity_id
_entity_poly.type
_entity_poly.pdbx_seq_one_letter_code
_entity_poly.pdbx_strand_id
1 'polypeptide(L)'
;MKFPKPGEWTSEQYSKGKIASYKPYNFVDGEGVRCSLYVSGCLFACEGCYNVKAQNFNTGIFYTEELEKQIIQDIGASYCQGLTLLGGEPFLNTQVCLSLVRKLRSIYGHSKDVWSWTGYTWEELQLETPDKKALLQELDILVDGRFDIKKRDLTLQFRGSSNQRIIDVQKSLQDGQVVLWDGLRDA
;
A
#
# COMPACT_ATOMS: atom_id res chain seq x y z
N MET A 1 -2.26 0.36 19.49
CA MET A 1 -2.19 1.24 18.31
C MET A 1 -1.18 2.34 18.58
N LYS A 2 -0.23 2.58 17.68
CA LYS A 2 0.81 3.59 17.84
C LYS A 2 0.55 4.77 16.91
N PHE A 3 0.99 5.96 17.32
CA PHE A 3 0.85 7.22 16.60
C PHE A 3 2.21 7.91 16.53
N PRO A 4 3.00 7.67 15.48
CA PRO A 4 4.34 8.26 15.34
C PRO A 4 4.23 9.77 15.09
N LYS A 5 5.27 10.49 15.51
CA LYS A 5 5.48 11.86 15.06
C LYS A 5 5.99 11.84 13.61
N PRO A 6 5.78 12.91 12.83
CA PRO A 6 6.35 13.01 11.50
C PRO A 6 7.86 12.75 11.51
N GLY A 7 8.32 11.85 10.64
CA GLY A 7 9.72 11.45 10.52
C GLY A 7 10.27 10.57 11.65
N GLU A 8 9.47 10.19 12.63
CA GLU A 8 9.92 9.31 13.72
C GLU A 8 10.24 7.91 13.24
N TRP A 9 9.46 7.39 12.29
CA TRP A 9 9.68 6.07 11.69
C TRP A 9 10.13 6.24 10.24
N THR A 10 11.35 5.82 9.94
CA THR A 10 11.89 5.90 8.58
C THR A 10 12.09 4.52 7.97
N SER A 11 11.93 4.42 6.65
CA SER A 11 12.19 3.19 5.91
C SER A 11 13.67 2.79 6.03
N GLU A 12 14.59 3.75 5.99
CA GLU A 12 16.02 3.52 6.16
C GLU A 12 16.35 2.84 7.50
N GLN A 13 15.69 3.24 8.58
CA GLN A 13 15.94 2.71 9.91
C GLN A 13 15.35 1.30 10.10
N TYR A 14 14.17 1.03 9.56
CA TYR A 14 13.41 -0.18 9.91
C TYR A 14 13.35 -1.22 8.81
N SER A 15 13.27 -0.85 7.53
CA SER A 15 13.16 -1.80 6.43
C SER A 15 14.36 -2.74 6.38
N LYS A 16 14.08 -3.99 6.12
CA LYS A 16 15.10 -5.02 5.84
C LYS A 16 15.12 -5.43 4.37
N GLY A 17 14.42 -4.70 3.50
CA GLY A 17 14.29 -5.05 2.08
C GLY A 17 13.60 -6.39 1.85
N LYS A 18 12.71 -6.80 2.77
CA LYS A 18 12.00 -8.09 2.69
C LYS A 18 10.54 -7.91 2.34
N ILE A 19 9.99 -8.94 1.72
CA ILE A 19 8.56 -9.09 1.47
C ILE A 19 8.04 -10.33 2.17
N ALA A 20 6.85 -10.22 2.75
CA ALA A 20 6.18 -11.32 3.43
C ALA A 20 5.61 -12.32 2.41
N SER A 21 5.06 -11.83 1.30
CA SER A 21 4.60 -12.66 0.18
C SER A 21 4.34 -11.83 -1.06
N TYR A 22 4.19 -12.53 -2.19
CA TYR A 22 3.72 -11.98 -3.45
C TYR A 22 2.60 -12.89 -4.00
N LYS A 23 1.56 -12.28 -4.54
CA LYS A 23 0.46 -12.99 -5.21
C LYS A 23 0.29 -12.42 -6.63
N PRO A 24 0.54 -13.21 -7.67
CA PRO A 24 0.42 -12.76 -9.06
C PRO A 24 -1.05 -12.55 -9.49
N TYR A 25 -2.00 -13.16 -8.76
CA TYR A 25 -3.43 -13.03 -9.01
C TYR A 25 -4.16 -12.81 -7.69
N ASN A 26 -4.88 -11.71 -7.59
CA ASN A 26 -5.68 -11.42 -6.41
C ASN A 26 -6.93 -10.62 -6.81
N PHE A 27 -8.06 -10.91 -6.16
CA PHE A 27 -9.36 -10.30 -6.44
C PHE A 27 -9.92 -9.52 -5.24
N VAL A 28 -9.18 -9.50 -4.12
CA VAL A 28 -9.67 -8.92 -2.85
C VAL A 28 -8.88 -7.70 -2.39
N ASP A 29 -7.75 -7.44 -3.02
CA ASP A 29 -6.85 -6.35 -2.64
C ASP A 29 -7.02 -5.14 -3.59
N GLY A 30 -8.25 -4.73 -3.86
CA GLY A 30 -8.60 -3.64 -4.76
C GLY A 30 -9.46 -4.09 -5.93
N GLU A 31 -9.77 -3.15 -6.83
CA GLU A 31 -10.63 -3.41 -7.97
C GLU A 31 -9.92 -4.25 -9.05
N GLY A 32 -10.66 -5.19 -9.64
CA GLY A 32 -10.18 -6.05 -10.71
C GLY A 32 -9.21 -7.14 -10.27
N VAL A 33 -8.54 -7.77 -11.23
CA VAL A 33 -7.47 -8.74 -10.99
C VAL A 33 -6.16 -7.99 -10.81
N ARG A 34 -5.43 -8.27 -9.73
CA ARG A 34 -4.25 -7.48 -9.36
C ARG A 34 -3.08 -8.37 -8.96
N CYS A 35 -1.87 -7.85 -9.17
CA CYS A 35 -0.68 -8.37 -8.50
C CYS A 35 -0.58 -7.72 -7.13
N SER A 36 -0.42 -8.51 -6.06
CA SER A 36 -0.35 -8.00 -4.69
C SER A 36 1.00 -8.29 -4.06
N LEU A 37 1.72 -7.23 -3.68
CA LEU A 37 3.00 -7.31 -2.96
C LEU A 37 2.78 -7.01 -1.49
N TYR A 38 3.01 -8.00 -0.63
CA TYR A 38 2.93 -7.88 0.81
C TYR A 38 4.33 -7.62 1.37
N VAL A 39 4.64 -6.38 1.74
CA VAL A 39 5.92 -6.02 2.36
C VAL A 39 6.01 -6.51 3.79
N SER A 40 7.24 -6.61 4.33
CA SER A 40 7.48 -7.03 5.71
C SER A 40 7.83 -5.85 6.60
N GLY A 41 7.20 -5.84 7.78
CA GLY A 41 7.43 -4.86 8.83
C GLY A 41 6.34 -3.81 8.94
N CYS A 42 5.81 -3.66 10.16
CA CYS A 42 4.83 -2.63 10.51
C CYS A 42 4.94 -2.33 12.00
N LEU A 43 4.99 -1.05 12.35
CA LEU A 43 5.11 -0.60 13.75
C LEU A 43 3.77 -0.18 14.37
N PHE A 44 2.69 -0.09 13.60
CA PHE A 44 1.38 0.33 14.11
C PHE A 44 0.80 -0.65 15.12
N ALA A 45 1.05 -1.95 14.93
CA ALA A 45 0.60 -3.01 15.84
C ALA A 45 -0.90 -2.95 16.15
N CYS A 46 -1.74 -2.74 15.12
CA CYS A 46 -3.19 -2.69 15.26
C CYS A 46 -3.71 -4.00 15.87
N GLU A 47 -4.59 -3.88 16.88
CA GLU A 47 -5.28 -5.02 17.46
C GLU A 47 -6.20 -5.68 16.41
N GLY A 48 -6.11 -7.02 16.29
CA GLY A 48 -6.89 -7.77 15.31
C GLY A 48 -6.40 -7.61 13.86
N CYS A 49 -5.20 -7.10 13.63
CA CYS A 49 -4.60 -6.99 12.31
C CYS A 49 -4.65 -8.33 11.56
N TYR A 50 -5.14 -8.31 10.32
CA TYR A 50 -5.23 -9.51 9.49
C TYR A 50 -3.83 -10.08 9.14
N ASN A 51 -2.84 -9.20 8.95
CA ASN A 51 -1.49 -9.56 8.51
C ASN A 51 -0.46 -9.56 9.66
N VAL A 52 -0.80 -10.16 10.81
CA VAL A 52 0.08 -10.17 12.01
C VAL A 52 1.50 -10.65 11.68
N LYS A 53 1.65 -11.70 10.85
CA LYS A 53 2.97 -12.23 10.47
C LYS A 53 3.80 -11.20 9.69
N ALA A 54 3.17 -10.38 8.86
CA ALA A 54 3.84 -9.35 8.09
C ALA A 54 4.27 -8.13 8.93
N GLN A 55 3.86 -8.01 10.18
CA GLN A 55 4.35 -6.94 11.08
C GLN A 55 5.82 -7.10 11.44
N ASN A 56 6.38 -8.32 11.39
CA ASN A 56 7.78 -8.56 11.67
C ASN A 56 8.63 -8.26 10.42
N PHE A 57 9.59 -7.34 10.55
CA PHE A 57 10.51 -6.93 9.48
C PHE A 57 11.42 -8.06 8.95
N ASN A 58 11.57 -9.15 9.70
CA ASN A 58 12.38 -10.29 9.27
C ASN A 58 11.57 -11.38 8.55
N THR A 59 10.25 -11.24 8.44
CA THR A 59 9.38 -12.22 7.76
C THR A 59 9.68 -12.28 6.26
N GLY A 60 9.58 -13.48 5.69
CA GLY A 60 9.60 -13.71 4.25
C GLY A 60 10.99 -13.66 3.63
N ILE A 61 11.05 -13.26 2.38
CA ILE A 61 12.25 -13.29 1.53
C ILE A 61 12.74 -11.89 1.19
N PHE A 62 13.99 -11.76 0.79
CA PHE A 62 14.51 -10.50 0.26
C PHE A 62 13.85 -10.15 -1.07
N TYR A 63 13.56 -8.87 -1.25
CA TYR A 63 13.18 -8.33 -2.55
C TYR A 63 14.42 -8.26 -3.44
N THR A 64 14.35 -8.91 -4.59
CA THR A 64 15.47 -9.00 -5.54
C THR A 64 15.07 -8.47 -6.91
N GLU A 65 16.06 -8.17 -7.76
CA GLU A 65 15.82 -7.75 -9.14
C GLU A 65 15.08 -8.81 -9.95
N GLU A 66 15.33 -10.10 -9.70
CA GLU A 66 14.66 -11.21 -10.38
C GLU A 66 13.17 -11.22 -10.02
N LEU A 67 12.86 -11.02 -8.72
CA LEU A 67 11.49 -10.93 -8.28
C LEU A 67 10.79 -9.68 -8.85
N GLU A 68 11.47 -8.53 -8.88
CA GLU A 68 10.94 -7.31 -9.50
C GLU A 68 10.59 -7.54 -10.97
N LYS A 69 11.49 -8.16 -11.75
CA LYS A 69 11.24 -8.52 -13.15
C LYS A 69 10.03 -9.44 -13.30
N GLN A 70 9.91 -10.45 -12.44
CA GLN A 70 8.76 -11.36 -12.44
C GLN A 70 7.46 -10.60 -12.16
N ILE A 71 7.42 -9.75 -11.14
CA ILE A 71 6.23 -8.95 -10.80
C ILE A 71 5.84 -8.04 -11.97
N ILE A 72 6.79 -7.35 -12.58
CA ILE A 72 6.55 -6.48 -13.73
C ILE A 72 5.99 -7.28 -14.92
N GLN A 73 6.50 -8.48 -15.17
CA GLN A 73 5.98 -9.35 -16.22
C GLN A 73 4.53 -9.77 -15.94
N ASP A 74 4.22 -10.17 -14.70
CA ASP A 74 2.88 -10.57 -14.29
C ASP A 74 1.87 -9.43 -14.43
N ILE A 75 2.25 -8.20 -14.03
CA ILE A 75 1.42 -7.00 -14.19
C ILE A 75 1.13 -6.71 -15.67
N GLY A 76 2.04 -7.07 -16.58
CA GLY A 76 1.87 -6.91 -18.03
C GLY A 76 0.76 -7.73 -18.65
N ALA A 77 0.25 -8.76 -17.95
CA ALA A 77 -0.85 -9.56 -18.45
C ALA A 77 -2.10 -8.72 -18.74
N SER A 78 -2.80 -9.02 -19.84
CA SER A 78 -3.94 -8.22 -20.31
C SER A 78 -5.11 -8.17 -19.32
N TYR A 79 -5.28 -9.20 -18.50
CA TYR A 79 -6.31 -9.27 -17.47
C TYR A 79 -5.92 -8.57 -16.16
N CYS A 80 -4.64 -8.24 -15.96
CA CYS A 80 -4.17 -7.60 -14.74
C CYS A 80 -4.48 -6.11 -14.77
N GLN A 81 -5.24 -5.63 -13.79
CA GLN A 81 -5.59 -4.22 -13.63
C GLN A 81 -4.39 -3.39 -13.18
N GLY A 82 -3.59 -3.92 -12.26
CA GLY A 82 -2.45 -3.19 -11.72
C GLY A 82 -1.79 -3.87 -10.52
N LEU A 83 -1.09 -3.05 -9.75
CA LEU A 83 -0.33 -3.45 -8.55
C LEU A 83 -1.03 -3.01 -7.28
N THR A 84 -0.97 -3.86 -6.25
CA THR A 84 -1.33 -3.49 -4.89
C THR A 84 -0.16 -3.65 -3.94
N LEU A 85 0.12 -2.63 -3.15
CA LEU A 85 1.12 -2.60 -2.08
C LEU A 85 0.41 -2.68 -0.74
N LEU A 86 0.73 -3.70 0.05
CA LEU A 86 0.14 -3.95 1.36
C LEU A 86 1.02 -4.90 2.20
N GLY A 87 0.44 -5.55 3.21
CA GLY A 87 1.11 -6.58 4.02
C GLY A 87 1.48 -6.04 5.39
N GLY A 88 2.75 -5.66 5.61
CA GLY A 88 3.22 -4.81 6.70
C GLY A 88 2.83 -3.36 6.44
N GLU A 89 3.80 -2.48 6.36
CA GLU A 89 3.56 -1.06 6.07
C GLU A 89 4.39 -0.63 4.85
N PRO A 90 3.77 -0.36 3.69
CA PRO A 90 4.49 0.07 2.49
C PRO A 90 5.32 1.34 2.70
N PHE A 91 4.82 2.29 3.49
CA PHE A 91 5.53 3.54 3.79
C PHE A 91 6.67 3.39 4.79
N LEU A 92 6.89 2.19 5.36
CA LEU A 92 8.11 1.80 6.06
C LEU A 92 9.02 0.90 5.20
N ASN A 93 8.66 0.69 3.93
CA ASN A 93 9.40 -0.09 2.95
C ASN A 93 9.52 0.67 1.62
N THR A 94 9.71 1.99 1.70
CA THR A 94 9.69 2.90 0.54
C THR A 94 10.72 2.54 -0.52
N GLN A 95 11.89 2.02 -0.15
CA GLN A 95 12.91 1.58 -1.12
C GLN A 95 12.39 0.47 -2.04
N VAL A 96 11.76 -0.56 -1.45
CA VAL A 96 11.16 -1.67 -2.21
C VAL A 96 9.99 -1.16 -3.07
N CYS A 97 9.08 -0.42 -2.44
CA CYS A 97 7.86 0.04 -3.10
C CYS A 97 8.16 1.02 -4.24
N LEU A 98 9.06 2.00 -4.04
CA LEU A 98 9.44 2.98 -5.06
C LEU A 98 10.19 2.33 -6.22
N SER A 99 11.09 1.36 -5.96
CA SER A 99 11.77 0.61 -7.03
C SER A 99 10.73 0.00 -7.96
N LEU A 100 9.82 -0.79 -7.41
CA LEU A 100 8.79 -1.49 -8.18
C LEU A 100 7.84 -0.53 -8.92
N VAL A 101 7.30 0.47 -8.21
CA VAL A 101 6.31 1.37 -8.79
C VAL A 101 6.91 2.22 -9.91
N ARG A 102 8.10 2.76 -9.72
CA ARG A 102 8.80 3.52 -10.77
C ARG A 102 9.12 2.68 -11.98
N LYS A 103 9.50 1.42 -11.77
CA LYS A 103 9.70 0.45 -12.86
C LYS A 103 8.38 0.20 -13.61
N LEU A 104 7.30 -0.02 -12.88
CA LEU A 104 5.96 -0.16 -13.45
C LEU A 104 5.59 1.08 -14.30
N ARG A 105 5.74 2.28 -13.73
CA ARG A 105 5.43 3.54 -14.43
C ARG A 105 6.27 3.74 -15.69
N SER A 106 7.55 3.35 -15.65
CA SER A 106 8.44 3.48 -16.82
C SER A 106 8.03 2.58 -18.00
N ILE A 107 7.35 1.46 -17.74
CA ILE A 107 6.97 0.46 -18.75
C ILE A 107 5.52 0.63 -19.19
N TYR A 108 4.60 0.82 -18.23
CA TYR A 108 3.17 0.80 -18.46
C TYR A 108 2.48 2.16 -18.29
N GLY A 109 3.22 3.18 -17.79
CA GLY A 109 2.63 4.48 -17.47
C GLY A 109 1.47 4.34 -16.47
N HIS A 110 0.34 4.97 -16.78
CA HIS A 110 -0.90 4.89 -16.01
C HIS A 110 -1.91 3.88 -16.56
N SER A 111 -1.52 3.05 -17.54
CA SER A 111 -2.39 1.98 -18.04
C SER A 111 -2.57 0.83 -17.03
N LYS A 112 -1.71 0.77 -16.02
CA LYS A 112 -1.78 -0.12 -14.87
C LYS A 112 -1.81 0.74 -13.61
N ASP A 113 -2.86 0.63 -12.82
CA ASP A 113 -3.00 1.43 -11.61
C ASP A 113 -2.22 0.85 -10.42
N VAL A 114 -1.96 1.69 -9.42
CA VAL A 114 -1.25 1.32 -8.19
C VAL A 114 -2.09 1.69 -6.98
N TRP A 115 -2.46 0.67 -6.21
CA TRP A 115 -3.14 0.79 -4.93
C TRP A 115 -2.16 0.57 -3.77
N SER A 116 -2.39 1.25 -2.65
CA SER A 116 -1.66 0.95 -1.41
C SER A 116 -2.55 1.04 -0.19
N TRP A 117 -2.37 0.11 0.75
CA TRP A 117 -2.90 0.21 2.11
C TRP A 117 -1.84 0.75 3.04
N THR A 118 -2.24 1.58 4.00
CA THR A 118 -1.34 2.12 5.01
C THR A 118 -2.06 2.34 6.33
N GLY A 119 -1.31 2.25 7.43
CA GLY A 119 -1.78 2.69 8.73
C GLY A 119 -1.68 4.20 8.95
N TYR A 120 -0.97 4.93 8.11
CA TYR A 120 -0.98 6.39 8.14
C TYR A 120 -2.31 6.93 7.63
N THR A 121 -2.70 8.13 8.07
CA THR A 121 -3.74 8.91 7.39
C THR A 121 -3.11 9.76 6.30
N TRP A 122 -3.92 10.24 5.36
CA TRP A 122 -3.50 11.20 4.33
C TRP A 122 -2.80 12.41 4.93
N GLU A 123 -3.37 12.97 5.99
CA GLU A 123 -2.86 14.16 6.67
C GLU A 123 -1.50 13.90 7.32
N GLU A 124 -1.31 12.71 7.91
CA GLU A 124 -0.02 12.30 8.45
C GLU A 124 1.03 12.18 7.35
N LEU A 125 0.68 11.55 6.20
CA LEU A 125 1.60 11.39 5.07
C LEU A 125 2.06 12.73 4.47
N GLN A 126 1.21 13.77 4.49
CA GLN A 126 1.59 15.10 4.03
C GLN A 126 2.72 15.73 4.88
N LEU A 127 2.89 15.31 6.11
CA LEU A 127 3.90 15.79 7.04
C LEU A 127 5.15 14.88 7.11
N GLU A 128 5.12 13.74 6.43
CA GLU A 128 6.14 12.71 6.50
C GLU A 128 7.38 12.98 5.64
N THR A 129 8.34 12.06 5.69
CA THR A 129 9.64 12.14 5.02
C THR A 129 9.51 12.20 3.49
N PRO A 130 10.51 12.75 2.77
CA PRO A 130 10.45 12.91 1.31
C PRO A 130 10.22 11.60 0.54
N ASP A 131 10.77 10.49 1.01
CA ASP A 131 10.61 9.17 0.39
C ASP A 131 9.16 8.66 0.49
N LYS A 132 8.49 8.88 1.63
CA LYS A 132 7.06 8.55 1.79
C LYS A 132 6.18 9.42 0.92
N LYS A 133 6.46 10.73 0.83
CA LYS A 133 5.77 11.64 -0.08
C LYS A 133 5.96 11.24 -1.54
N ALA A 134 7.18 10.83 -1.91
CA ALA A 134 7.46 10.33 -3.24
C ALA A 134 6.64 9.06 -3.56
N LEU A 135 6.53 8.13 -2.59
CA LEU A 135 5.68 6.96 -2.78
C LEU A 135 4.21 7.34 -2.92
N LEU A 136 3.71 8.24 -2.07
CA LEU A 136 2.32 8.72 -2.16
C LEU A 136 2.01 9.30 -3.54
N GLN A 137 2.91 10.10 -4.11
CA GLN A 137 2.72 10.73 -5.43
C GLN A 137 2.63 9.73 -6.59
N GLU A 138 3.22 8.54 -6.44
CA GLU A 138 3.19 7.48 -7.46
C GLU A 138 1.91 6.63 -7.41
N LEU A 139 1.10 6.74 -6.37
CA LEU A 139 -0.13 5.95 -6.21
C LEU A 139 -1.30 6.55 -6.98
N ASP A 140 -2.22 5.68 -7.41
CA ASP A 140 -3.54 6.09 -7.91
C ASP A 140 -4.57 6.06 -6.77
N ILE A 141 -4.58 5.00 -5.96
CA ILE A 141 -5.53 4.84 -4.85
C ILE A 141 -4.79 4.51 -3.55
N LEU A 142 -5.23 5.16 -2.48
CA LEU A 142 -4.75 4.93 -1.12
C LEU A 142 -5.89 4.50 -0.21
N VAL A 143 -5.75 3.36 0.44
CA VAL A 143 -6.59 2.98 1.58
C VAL A 143 -5.85 3.39 2.85
N ASP A 144 -6.30 4.48 3.46
CA ASP A 144 -5.61 5.13 4.57
C ASP A 144 -6.24 4.81 5.94
N GLY A 145 -5.43 4.94 6.97
CA GLY A 145 -5.87 4.84 8.35
C GLY A 145 -5.66 3.45 8.98
N ARG A 146 -5.41 3.46 10.27
CA ARG A 146 -5.16 2.27 11.08
C ARG A 146 -6.42 1.41 11.18
N PHE A 147 -6.27 0.10 11.08
CA PHE A 147 -7.37 -0.81 11.38
C PHE A 147 -7.81 -0.65 12.85
N ASP A 148 -9.09 -0.43 13.06
CA ASP A 148 -9.72 -0.32 14.38
C ASP A 148 -10.70 -1.47 14.58
N ILE A 149 -10.36 -2.40 15.48
CA ILE A 149 -11.17 -3.59 15.76
C ILE A 149 -12.59 -3.23 16.24
N LYS A 150 -12.77 -2.09 16.90
CA LYS A 150 -14.08 -1.62 17.37
C LYS A 150 -14.96 -1.09 16.24
N LYS A 151 -14.36 -0.79 15.10
CA LYS A 151 -15.04 -0.31 13.87
C LYS A 151 -14.96 -1.33 12.75
N ARG A 152 -14.58 -2.59 13.08
CA ARG A 152 -14.49 -3.66 12.11
C ARG A 152 -15.85 -3.90 11.47
N ASP A 153 -15.86 -3.93 10.14
CA ASP A 153 -17.05 -4.21 9.35
C ASP A 153 -16.65 -4.98 8.09
N LEU A 154 -17.18 -6.19 7.93
CA LEU A 154 -16.85 -7.09 6.82
C LEU A 154 -17.68 -6.82 5.55
N THR A 155 -18.64 -5.91 5.62
CA THR A 155 -19.45 -5.50 4.47
C THR A 155 -18.79 -4.38 3.66
N LEU A 156 -17.79 -3.71 4.25
CA LEU A 156 -17.07 -2.62 3.61
C LEU A 156 -16.20 -3.10 2.45
N GLN A 157 -16.31 -2.41 1.32
CA GLN A 157 -15.50 -2.67 0.15
C GLN A 157 -14.03 -2.28 0.41
N PHE A 158 -13.11 -3.23 0.21
CA PHE A 158 -11.64 -3.06 0.30
C PHE A 158 -11.10 -2.45 1.60
N ARG A 159 -11.89 -2.42 2.68
CA ARG A 159 -11.52 -1.86 4.00
C ARG A 159 -11.86 -2.85 5.10
N GLY A 160 -11.09 -2.81 6.18
CA GLY A 160 -11.34 -3.67 7.34
C GLY A 160 -12.17 -3.01 8.43
N SER A 161 -12.20 -1.68 8.48
CA SER A 161 -12.91 -0.89 9.50
C SER A 161 -13.41 0.44 8.93
N SER A 162 -14.53 0.92 9.47
CA SER A 162 -15.27 2.08 8.92
C SER A 162 -14.54 3.43 9.04
N ASN A 163 -13.48 3.51 9.81
CA ASN A 163 -12.63 4.70 9.89
C ASN A 163 -11.61 4.81 8.75
N GLN A 164 -11.40 3.74 7.97
CA GLN A 164 -10.50 3.77 6.83
C GLN A 164 -11.20 4.41 5.63
N ARG A 165 -10.42 5.15 4.82
CA ARG A 165 -10.92 5.83 3.62
C ARG A 165 -10.26 5.22 2.38
N ILE A 166 -10.98 5.21 1.26
CA ILE A 166 -10.41 4.92 -0.06
C ILE A 166 -10.30 6.27 -0.78
N ILE A 167 -9.09 6.69 -1.05
CA ILE A 167 -8.75 8.03 -1.53
C ILE A 167 -8.24 7.93 -2.97
N ASP A 168 -8.79 8.74 -3.87
CA ASP A 168 -8.22 9.01 -5.17
C ASP A 168 -7.03 9.96 -4.99
N VAL A 169 -5.82 9.41 -5.10
CA VAL A 169 -4.59 10.13 -4.75
C VAL A 169 -4.34 11.27 -5.73
N GLN A 170 -4.49 11.01 -7.03
CA GLN A 170 -4.17 12.02 -8.04
C GLN A 170 -5.12 13.21 -8.00
N LYS A 171 -6.44 12.95 -7.84
CA LYS A 171 -7.40 14.04 -7.63
C LYS A 171 -7.14 14.79 -6.34
N SER A 172 -6.81 14.07 -5.24
CA SER A 172 -6.53 14.71 -3.95
C SER A 172 -5.29 15.61 -3.98
N LEU A 173 -4.23 15.19 -4.68
CA LEU A 173 -3.03 16.01 -4.88
C LEU A 173 -3.32 17.25 -5.73
N GLN A 174 -4.14 17.11 -6.76
CA GLN A 174 -4.54 18.19 -7.64
C GLN A 174 -5.42 19.24 -6.93
N ASP A 175 -6.38 18.76 -6.13
CA ASP A 175 -7.36 19.61 -5.44
C ASP A 175 -6.83 20.18 -4.10
N GLY A 176 -5.70 19.67 -3.61
CA GLY A 176 -5.14 20.05 -2.30
C GLY A 176 -5.96 19.59 -1.11
N GLN A 177 -6.92 18.69 -1.29
CA GLN A 177 -7.79 18.13 -0.26
C GLN A 177 -8.13 16.67 -0.58
N VAL A 178 -8.56 15.91 0.43
CA VAL A 178 -8.96 14.51 0.24
C VAL A 178 -10.17 14.41 -0.69
N VAL A 179 -10.00 13.68 -1.79
CA VAL A 179 -11.08 13.26 -2.69
C VAL A 179 -11.24 11.76 -2.54
N LEU A 180 -12.43 11.32 -2.13
CA LEU A 180 -12.71 9.89 -2.01
C LEU A 180 -12.85 9.26 -3.39
N TRP A 181 -12.44 8.00 -3.47
CA TRP A 181 -12.61 7.20 -4.68
C TRP A 181 -14.10 7.00 -5.01
N ASP A 182 -14.48 7.25 -6.25
CA ASP A 182 -15.86 7.24 -6.72
C ASP A 182 -16.42 5.82 -7.03
N GLY A 183 -15.55 4.80 -7.01
CA GLY A 183 -15.93 3.40 -7.18
C GLY A 183 -16.50 2.71 -5.93
N LEU A 184 -16.68 3.44 -4.81
CA LEU A 184 -17.27 2.90 -3.59
C LEU A 184 -18.73 2.44 -3.81
N ARG A 185 -19.00 1.19 -3.43
CA ARG A 185 -20.32 0.54 -3.52
C ARG A 185 -20.72 -0.06 -2.17
N ASP A 186 -20.35 0.60 -1.09
CA ASP A 186 -20.77 0.17 0.25
C ASP A 186 -22.30 0.29 0.32
N ALA A 187 -22.95 -0.79 0.78
CA ALA A 187 -24.40 -0.85 0.95
C ALA A 187 -24.85 -0.11 2.22
#